data_aa6dd018fab360a1291d0d2342d04910
#
_entry.id   aa6dd018fab360a1291d0d2342d04910
#
_cell.length_a   1.000
_cell.length_b   1.000
_cell.length_c   1.000
_cell.angle_alpha   90.00
_cell.angle_beta   90.00
_cell.angle_gamma   90.00
#
_symmetry.space_group_name_H-M   'P 1'
#
loop_
_entity.id
_entity.type
_entity.pdbx_description
1 polymer ?
#
loop_
_entity_poly.entity_id
_entity_poly.type
_entity_poly.pdbx_seq_one_letter_code
_entity_poly.pdbx_strand_id
1 'polypeptide(L)'
;MIQTGLHKPKINITTDENYKSVKKMVAKSYLNTVCAEARCPNIYECWSRKTATLMILGDTCTRGCGFCSIKTGRPTWDDPLEPYRVAQAVQKMQLRHVVITSVDRDDLKGDYGSSIWAQTINTTRKLNPKC
;
A
#
# COMPACT_ATOMS: atom_id res chain seq x y z
N MET A 1 39.42 23.00 -4.04
CA MET A 1 38.07 22.90 -4.61
C MET A 1 37.49 21.56 -4.21
N ILE A 2 36.53 21.55 -3.33
CA ILE A 2 35.75 20.35 -3.00
C ILE A 2 34.67 20.25 -4.06
N GLN A 3 34.85 19.36 -5.03
CA GLN A 3 33.75 18.97 -5.91
C GLN A 3 32.75 18.16 -5.12
N THR A 4 31.76 18.81 -4.55
CA THR A 4 30.57 18.15 -4.03
C THR A 4 29.74 17.70 -5.24
N GLY A 5 30.18 16.64 -5.89
CA GLY A 5 29.37 15.92 -6.87
C GLY A 5 28.22 15.27 -6.10
N LEU A 6 27.11 15.98 -5.96
CA LEU A 6 25.85 15.41 -5.51
C LEU A 6 25.48 14.29 -6.48
N HIS A 7 25.83 13.08 -6.13
CA HIS A 7 25.37 11.89 -6.85
C HIS A 7 23.85 11.82 -6.72
N LYS A 8 23.15 12.26 -7.74
CA LYS A 8 21.69 12.07 -7.80
C LYS A 8 21.40 10.57 -7.82
N PRO A 9 20.55 10.06 -6.94
CA PRO A 9 20.18 8.65 -6.99
C PRO A 9 19.56 8.31 -8.33
N LYS A 10 20.03 7.22 -8.93
CA LYS A 10 19.48 6.71 -10.19
C LYS A 10 18.27 5.84 -9.88
N ILE A 11 17.19 6.09 -10.59
CA ILE A 11 15.98 5.26 -10.53
C ILE A 11 15.98 4.34 -11.73
N ASN A 12 15.89 3.04 -11.48
CA ASN A 12 15.72 2.05 -12.54
C ASN A 12 14.22 1.91 -12.83
N ILE A 13 13.81 2.36 -14.01
CA ILE A 13 12.44 2.20 -14.48
C ILE A 13 12.35 0.88 -15.23
N THR A 14 11.80 -0.14 -14.59
CA THR A 14 11.56 -1.45 -15.19
C THR A 14 10.05 -1.69 -15.24
N THR A 15 9.53 -2.03 -16.41
CA THR A 15 8.12 -2.36 -16.61
C THR A 15 7.97 -3.79 -17.10
N ASP A 16 8.51 -4.73 -16.34
CA ASP A 16 8.44 -6.16 -16.63
C ASP A 16 7.02 -6.72 -16.43
N GLU A 17 6.83 -8.00 -16.70
CA GLU A 17 5.54 -8.67 -16.56
C GLU A 17 5.05 -8.70 -15.10
N ASN A 18 5.95 -8.83 -14.13
CA ASN A 18 5.58 -8.78 -12.72
C ASN A 18 5.04 -7.40 -12.33
N TYR A 19 5.72 -6.32 -12.74
CA TYR A 19 5.26 -4.95 -12.51
C TYR A 19 3.87 -4.72 -13.12
N LYS A 20 3.68 -5.12 -14.38
CA LYS A 20 2.40 -4.97 -15.08
C LYS A 20 1.29 -5.76 -14.40
N SER A 21 1.59 -6.97 -13.96
CA SER A 21 0.66 -7.84 -13.23
C SER A 21 0.21 -7.20 -11.91
N VAL A 22 1.15 -6.72 -11.09
CA VAL A 22 0.83 -6.04 -9.82
C VAL A 22 0.01 -4.79 -10.07
N LYS A 23 0.43 -3.95 -11.01
CA LYS A 23 -0.29 -2.72 -11.39
C LYS A 23 -1.74 -2.99 -11.79
N LYS A 24 -1.95 -3.98 -12.66
CA LYS A 24 -3.29 -4.37 -13.12
C LYS A 24 -4.17 -4.86 -11.97
N MET A 25 -3.60 -5.65 -11.07
CA MET A 25 -4.35 -6.22 -9.95
C MET A 25 -4.69 -5.16 -8.89
N VAL A 26 -3.80 -4.24 -8.60
CA VAL A 26 -4.08 -3.11 -7.71
C VAL A 26 -5.26 -2.30 -8.22
N ALA A 27 -5.26 -1.95 -9.50
CA ALA A 27 -6.34 -1.21 -10.12
C ALA A 27 -7.67 -2.01 -10.11
N LYS A 28 -7.62 -3.29 -10.46
CA LYS A 28 -8.81 -4.15 -10.57
C LYS A 28 -9.43 -4.50 -9.22
N SER A 29 -8.63 -4.54 -8.17
CA SER A 29 -9.09 -4.93 -6.82
C SER A 29 -9.50 -3.73 -5.96
N TYR A 30 -9.49 -2.53 -6.50
CA TYR A 30 -9.80 -1.29 -5.77
C TYR A 30 -8.94 -1.13 -4.50
N LEU A 31 -7.67 -1.48 -4.60
CA LEU A 31 -6.73 -1.36 -3.49
C LEU A 31 -5.96 -0.05 -3.55
N ASN A 32 -5.65 0.46 -2.37
CA ASN A 32 -4.75 1.59 -2.22
C ASN A 32 -3.35 1.09 -1.87
N THR A 33 -2.33 1.65 -2.52
CA THR A 33 -0.94 1.36 -2.19
C THR A 33 -0.19 2.63 -1.86
N VAL A 34 0.66 2.58 -0.85
CA VAL A 34 1.58 3.69 -0.57
C VAL A 34 2.51 3.91 -1.76
N CYS A 35 2.86 2.84 -2.46
CA CYS A 35 3.73 2.91 -3.64
C CYS A 35 3.18 3.88 -4.71
N ALA A 36 1.88 3.84 -4.96
CA ALA A 36 1.23 4.73 -5.93
C ALA A 36 0.85 6.08 -5.31
N GLU A 37 0.18 6.07 -4.15
CA GLU A 37 -0.35 7.27 -3.49
C GLU A 37 0.76 8.23 -3.05
N ALA A 38 1.87 7.70 -2.53
CA ALA A 38 3.03 8.47 -2.12
C ALA A 38 4.01 8.76 -3.27
N ARG A 39 3.70 8.36 -4.49
CA ARG A 39 4.58 8.53 -5.68
C ARG A 39 5.99 8.01 -5.42
N CYS A 40 6.08 6.81 -4.84
CA CYS A 40 7.36 6.21 -4.48
C CYS A 40 8.21 5.92 -5.71
N PRO A 41 9.46 6.40 -5.76
CA PRO A 41 10.34 6.17 -6.91
C PRO A 41 10.77 4.72 -7.07
N ASN A 42 10.69 3.91 -6.02
CA ASN A 42 11.09 2.50 -6.02
C ASN A 42 9.96 1.54 -6.47
N ILE A 43 8.82 2.07 -6.88
CA ILE A 43 7.64 1.27 -7.26
C ILE A 43 7.97 0.24 -8.34
N TYR A 44 8.79 0.60 -9.31
CA TYR A 44 9.17 -0.27 -10.41
C TYR A 44 9.94 -1.50 -9.93
N GLU A 45 10.92 -1.30 -9.07
CA GLU A 45 11.74 -2.37 -8.51
C GLU A 45 10.92 -3.25 -7.55
N CYS A 46 10.19 -2.64 -6.63
CA CYS A 46 9.41 -3.38 -5.63
C CYS A 46 8.35 -4.25 -6.29
N TRP A 47 7.59 -3.72 -7.23
CA TRP A 47 6.53 -4.46 -7.90
C TRP A 47 7.10 -5.55 -8.84
N SER A 48 8.26 -5.32 -9.45
CA SER A 48 8.97 -6.36 -10.21
C SER A 48 9.39 -7.54 -9.34
N ARG A 49 9.71 -7.28 -8.07
CA ARG A 49 10.05 -8.30 -7.07
C ARG A 49 8.84 -8.91 -6.37
N LYS A 50 7.63 -8.58 -6.79
CA LYS A 50 6.39 -9.02 -6.14
C LYS A 50 6.32 -8.60 -4.67
N THR A 51 6.72 -7.37 -4.40
CA THR A 51 6.63 -6.71 -3.09
C THR A 51 5.78 -5.44 -3.23
N ALA A 52 4.79 -5.28 -2.38
CA ALA A 52 3.93 -4.11 -2.37
C ALA A 52 3.61 -3.68 -0.94
N THR A 53 3.38 -2.38 -0.77
CA THR A 53 2.89 -1.79 0.48
C THR A 53 1.44 -1.39 0.30
N LEU A 54 0.54 -2.15 0.89
CA LEU A 54 -0.89 -1.92 0.82
C LEU A 54 -1.31 -0.97 1.93
N MET A 55 -2.19 -0.03 1.59
CA MET A 55 -2.74 0.95 2.52
C MET A 55 -4.20 0.63 2.76
N ILE A 56 -4.56 0.34 4.00
CA ILE A 56 -5.91 0.03 4.43
C ILE A 56 -6.60 1.22 5.09
N LEU A 57 -7.89 1.09 5.36
CA LEU A 57 -8.76 2.14 5.92
C LEU A 57 -9.04 3.28 4.94
N GLY A 58 -8.90 3.03 3.65
CA GLY A 58 -9.15 4.01 2.59
C GLY A 58 -7.91 4.73 2.10
N ASP A 59 -8.12 5.82 1.36
CA ASP A 59 -7.08 6.62 0.73
C ASP A 59 -6.95 8.02 1.32
N THR A 60 -7.81 8.37 2.27
CA THR A 60 -7.91 9.71 2.85
C THR A 60 -7.58 9.67 4.33
N CYS A 61 -6.53 10.38 4.72
CA CYS A 61 -6.04 10.45 6.09
C CYS A 61 -6.67 11.64 6.82
N THR A 62 -7.02 11.46 8.10
CA THR A 62 -7.53 12.55 8.94
C THR A 62 -6.44 13.49 9.44
N ARG A 63 -5.16 13.15 9.22
CA ARG A 63 -4.00 13.94 9.64
C ARG A 63 -3.17 14.40 8.46
N GLY A 64 -2.69 15.65 8.50
CA GLY A 64 -1.89 16.27 7.46
C GLY A 64 -0.44 16.41 7.86
N CYS A 65 0.34 15.33 7.81
CA CYS A 65 1.77 15.38 8.11
C CYS A 65 2.53 16.10 6.99
N GLY A 66 3.42 17.05 7.35
CA GLY A 66 4.11 17.91 6.39
C GLY A 66 5.05 17.17 5.41
N PHE A 67 5.45 15.95 5.72
CA PHE A 67 6.30 15.10 4.88
C PHE A 67 5.52 14.04 4.08
N CYS A 68 4.21 13.94 4.26
CA CYS A 68 3.39 12.87 3.70
C CYS A 68 2.66 13.34 2.45
N SER A 69 2.72 12.52 1.38
CA SER A 69 2.02 12.79 0.11
C SER A 69 0.61 12.19 0.05
N ILE A 70 0.17 11.51 1.10
CA ILE A 70 -1.16 10.91 1.15
C ILE A 70 -2.22 12.02 1.29
N LYS A 71 -3.34 11.83 0.61
CA LYS A 71 -4.47 12.75 0.61
C LYS A 71 -4.99 12.98 2.04
N THR A 72 -5.09 14.23 2.45
CA THR A 72 -5.66 14.63 3.74
C THR A 72 -7.09 15.11 3.56
N GLY A 73 -7.97 14.74 4.47
CA GLY A 73 -9.36 15.17 4.42
C GLY A 73 -10.24 14.46 5.43
N ARG A 74 -11.54 14.49 5.19
CA ARG A 74 -12.53 13.76 5.97
C ARG A 74 -12.99 12.53 5.18
N PRO A 75 -12.63 11.30 5.61
CA PRO A 75 -13.16 10.11 4.97
C PRO A 75 -14.69 10.04 5.17
N THR A 76 -15.38 9.63 4.12
CA THR A 76 -16.85 9.54 4.14
C THR A 76 -17.34 8.11 4.25
N TRP A 77 -16.44 7.13 4.17
CA TRP A 77 -16.81 5.73 4.09
C TRP A 77 -15.71 4.83 4.63
N ASP A 78 -16.09 3.70 5.21
CA ASP A 78 -15.24 2.59 5.58
C ASP A 78 -15.77 1.30 4.93
N ASP A 79 -14.87 0.39 4.60
CA ASP A 79 -15.20 -0.85 3.91
C ASP A 79 -15.01 -2.05 4.85
N PRO A 80 -16.09 -2.65 5.36
CA PRO A 80 -16.00 -3.81 6.23
C PRO A 80 -15.45 -5.07 5.54
N LEU A 81 -15.47 -5.10 4.20
CA LEU A 81 -14.94 -6.21 3.39
C LEU A 81 -13.48 -6.01 2.97
N GLU A 82 -12.87 -4.89 3.32
CA GLU A 82 -11.48 -4.59 2.97
C GLU A 82 -10.50 -5.68 3.41
N PRO A 83 -10.57 -6.26 4.63
CA PRO A 83 -9.70 -7.34 5.04
C PRO A 83 -9.69 -8.53 4.09
N TYR A 84 -10.86 -8.91 3.61
CA TYR A 84 -11.01 -10.03 2.67
C TYR A 84 -10.49 -9.68 1.27
N ARG A 85 -10.79 -8.47 0.78
CA ARG A 85 -10.30 -8.00 -0.53
C ARG A 85 -8.78 -7.91 -0.55
N VAL A 86 -8.17 -7.40 0.53
CA VAL A 86 -6.71 -7.32 0.68
C VAL A 86 -6.10 -8.72 0.63
N ALA A 87 -6.61 -9.65 1.42
CA ALA A 87 -6.10 -11.03 1.48
C ALA A 87 -6.22 -11.75 0.13
N GLN A 88 -7.35 -11.59 -0.56
CA GLN A 88 -7.54 -12.15 -1.91
C GLN A 88 -6.60 -11.53 -2.94
N ALA A 89 -6.36 -10.24 -2.86
CA ALA A 89 -5.48 -9.55 -3.79
C ALA A 89 -4.02 -9.99 -3.59
N VAL A 90 -3.57 -10.12 -2.36
CA VAL A 90 -2.24 -10.68 -2.04
C VAL A 90 -2.08 -12.08 -2.65
N GLN A 91 -3.10 -12.91 -2.53
CA GLN A 91 -3.12 -14.25 -3.10
C GLN A 91 -3.04 -14.23 -4.64
N LYS A 92 -3.90 -13.44 -5.28
CA LYS A 92 -3.94 -13.33 -6.75
C LYS A 92 -2.67 -12.72 -7.33
N MET A 93 -2.08 -11.76 -6.64
CA MET A 93 -0.80 -11.15 -7.04
C MET A 93 0.40 -12.05 -6.76
N GLN A 94 0.21 -13.13 -5.99
CA GLN A 94 1.28 -14.02 -5.55
C GLN A 94 2.45 -13.25 -4.92
N LEU A 95 2.12 -12.32 -4.02
CA LEU A 95 3.14 -11.54 -3.34
C LEU A 95 3.98 -12.44 -2.44
N ARG A 96 5.29 -12.27 -2.51
CA ARG A 96 6.25 -12.93 -1.62
C ARG A 96 6.35 -12.21 -0.29
N HIS A 97 6.19 -10.91 -0.33
CA HIS A 97 6.25 -10.04 0.82
C HIS A 97 5.24 -8.91 0.66
N VAL A 98 4.45 -8.68 1.67
CA VAL A 98 3.50 -7.57 1.72
C VAL A 98 3.72 -6.75 2.98
N VAL A 99 3.77 -5.44 2.81
CA VAL A 99 3.72 -4.50 3.91
C VAL A 99 2.30 -3.94 3.97
N ILE A 100 1.72 -3.92 5.16
CA ILE A 100 0.40 -3.34 5.40
C ILE A 100 0.57 -2.11 6.26
N THR A 101 0.02 -1.01 5.81
CA THR A 101 -0.05 0.25 6.54
C THR A 101 -1.46 0.82 6.41
N SER A 102 -1.73 1.95 7.04
CA SER A 102 -3.04 2.61 6.96
C SER A 102 -2.91 4.11 6.99
N VAL A 103 -3.96 4.79 6.54
CA VAL A 103 -4.23 6.18 6.91
C VAL A 103 -4.70 6.24 8.36
N ASP A 104 -4.58 7.42 8.99
CA ASP A 104 -5.22 7.66 10.29
C ASP A 104 -6.71 7.93 10.10
N ARG A 105 -7.49 7.35 10.98
CA ARG A 105 -8.96 7.43 10.98
C ARG A 105 -9.48 7.87 12.34
N ASP A 106 -9.17 9.11 12.72
CA ASP A 106 -9.66 9.71 13.96
C ASP A 106 -11.20 9.86 13.99
N ASP A 107 -11.83 9.74 12.80
CA ASP A 107 -13.27 9.75 12.62
C ASP A 107 -13.96 8.45 13.08
N LEU A 108 -13.24 7.33 13.07
CA LEU A 108 -13.75 6.03 13.54
C LEU A 108 -13.70 5.95 15.06
N LYS A 109 -14.72 6.50 15.71
CA LYS A 109 -14.83 6.49 17.16
C LYS A 109 -15.01 5.06 17.69
N GLY A 110 -14.30 4.77 18.76
CA GLY A 110 -14.33 3.46 19.42
C GLY A 110 -13.01 2.71 19.28
N ASP A 111 -12.61 2.34 18.07
CA ASP A 111 -11.40 1.54 17.86
C ASP A 111 -10.39 2.12 16.86
N TYR A 112 -10.71 3.23 16.22
CA TYR A 112 -9.87 3.91 15.23
C TYR A 112 -9.42 3.00 14.07
N GLY A 113 -10.15 1.93 13.80
CA GLY A 113 -9.86 0.95 12.75
C GLY A 113 -9.03 -0.25 13.21
N SER A 114 -8.76 -0.41 14.51
CA SER A 114 -7.94 -1.52 15.01
C SER A 114 -8.54 -2.90 14.72
N SER A 115 -9.85 -3.05 14.71
CA SER A 115 -10.52 -4.29 14.33
C SER A 115 -10.30 -4.66 12.88
N ILE A 116 -10.33 -3.69 11.97
CA ILE A 116 -10.02 -3.87 10.55
C ILE A 116 -8.55 -4.28 10.37
N TRP A 117 -7.64 -3.68 11.13
CA TRP A 117 -6.24 -4.06 11.15
C TRP A 117 -6.05 -5.53 11.54
N ALA A 118 -6.63 -5.95 12.65
CA ALA A 118 -6.54 -7.32 13.15
C ALA A 118 -7.12 -8.33 12.14
N GLN A 119 -8.29 -8.04 11.59
CA GLN A 119 -8.93 -8.89 10.57
C GLN A 119 -8.09 -8.97 9.30
N THR A 120 -7.52 -7.86 8.84
CA THR A 120 -6.68 -7.82 7.64
C THR A 120 -5.44 -8.70 7.80
N ILE A 121 -4.74 -8.59 8.92
CA ILE A 121 -3.55 -9.41 9.20
C ILE A 121 -3.93 -10.89 9.27
N ASN A 122 -4.95 -11.22 10.05
CA ASN A 122 -5.36 -12.62 10.26
C ASN A 122 -5.85 -13.27 8.96
N THR A 123 -6.68 -12.57 8.19
CA THR A 123 -7.20 -13.10 6.93
C THR A 123 -6.10 -13.23 5.88
N THR A 124 -5.19 -12.26 5.82
CA THR A 124 -4.07 -12.31 4.87
C THR A 124 -3.14 -13.50 5.18
N ARG A 125 -2.79 -13.72 6.44
CA ARG A 125 -1.98 -14.87 6.85
C ARG A 125 -2.66 -16.21 6.57
N LYS A 126 -3.97 -16.28 6.83
CA LYS A 126 -4.76 -17.50 6.61
C LYS A 126 -4.81 -17.88 5.13
N LEU A 127 -5.03 -16.93 4.24
CA LEU A 127 -5.09 -17.17 2.80
C LEU A 127 -3.72 -17.28 2.13
N ASN A 128 -2.68 -16.73 2.73
CA ASN A 128 -1.34 -16.66 2.16
C ASN A 128 -0.27 -17.14 3.15
N PRO A 129 -0.26 -18.42 3.51
CA PRO A 129 0.64 -18.93 4.56
C PRO A 129 2.13 -18.87 4.21
N LYS A 130 2.46 -18.65 2.93
CA LYS A 130 3.85 -18.53 2.44
C LYS A 130 4.29 -17.08 2.19
N CYS A 131 3.40 -16.11 2.42
CA CYS A 131 3.70 -14.70 2.28
C CYS A 131 4.22 -14.11 3.58
#